data_39ea60a7c013e4a9296c4e79a384c338
#
_entry.id   39ea60a7c013e4a9296c4e79a384c338
#
_cell.length_a   1.000
_cell.length_b   1.000
_cell.length_c   1.000
_cell.angle_alpha   90.00
_cell.angle_beta   90.00
_cell.angle_gamma   90.00
#
_symmetry.space_group_name_H-M   'P 1'
#
loop_
_entity.id
_entity.type
_entity.pdbx_description
1 polymer ?
#
loop_
_entity_poly.entity_id
_entity_poly.type
_entity_poly.pdbx_seq_one_letter_code
_entity_poly.pdbx_strand_id
1 'polypeptide(L)'
;VMVVTVNYRVGVDGFMHFAQRPDNRGIADQIAALKWVQHNIANFGGDPDRVTLFGQSAGAGSVAIILGNPETKGLYQQAIIQSPPMQWLSPADATRITRQFADNLEIPADPEAVAKVPVDDLVQNVLKVGEQIKDATQWGRLSLGGTTFLPVADSKIIVRSPMNDLAMNDSNRIPVIVGSTDSEYRLYLMPGSELQKITDKDLRAVINELSLPTGAFQAYIKNSISAENPGDVYAQIMSDYTFRMPALHIAQIMSHRQNTWFYHFSWRSPAYNGLLGAAHFVDVPFTFGTLHRKEAENFVGINPPQSLSD
;
A
#
# COMPACT_ATOMS: atom_id res chain seq x y z
N VAL A 1 17.95 15.56 12.84
CA VAL A 1 16.84 15.42 11.88
C VAL A 1 15.54 15.73 12.57
N MET A 2 14.67 16.53 11.94
CA MET A 2 13.32 16.79 12.42
C MET A 2 12.38 15.81 11.71
N VAL A 3 11.53 15.11 12.47
CA VAL A 3 10.52 14.19 11.93
C VAL A 3 9.14 14.80 12.13
N VAL A 4 8.36 14.86 11.06
CA VAL A 4 6.97 15.34 11.08
C VAL A 4 6.07 14.16 10.71
N THR A 5 5.15 13.79 11.59
CA THR A 5 4.12 12.79 11.35
C THR A 5 2.77 13.46 11.24
N VAL A 6 1.92 12.95 10.38
CA VAL A 6 0.64 13.56 10.04
C VAL A 6 -0.49 12.56 10.23
N ASN A 7 -1.54 12.94 10.95
CA ASN A 7 -2.79 12.22 10.97
C ASN A 7 -3.66 12.70 9.80
N TYR A 8 -3.70 11.93 8.73
CA TYR A 8 -4.58 12.16 7.59
C TYR A 8 -5.82 11.24 7.65
N ARG A 9 -6.90 11.63 7.03
CA ARG A 9 -8.12 10.82 7.00
C ARG A 9 -7.89 9.51 6.28
N VAL A 10 -8.38 8.43 6.86
CA VAL A 10 -8.32 7.06 6.33
C VAL A 10 -9.72 6.45 6.24
N GLY A 11 -9.85 5.26 5.67
CA GLY A 11 -11.11 4.52 5.62
C GLY A 11 -12.23 5.31 4.94
N VAL A 12 -13.40 5.31 5.58
CA VAL A 12 -14.61 6.01 5.09
C VAL A 12 -14.37 7.50 4.90
N ASP A 13 -13.78 8.17 5.91
CA ASP A 13 -13.56 9.62 5.89
C ASP A 13 -12.56 10.04 4.80
N GLY A 14 -11.53 9.23 4.57
CA GLY A 14 -10.45 9.54 3.65
C GLY A 14 -10.69 9.12 2.21
N PHE A 15 -11.34 7.99 1.98
CA PHE A 15 -11.31 7.32 0.67
C PHE A 15 -12.65 6.77 0.18
N MET A 16 -13.73 6.81 0.95
CA MET A 16 -15.05 6.43 0.43
C MET A 16 -15.49 7.40 -0.65
N HIS A 17 -15.93 6.86 -1.80
CA HIS A 17 -16.40 7.66 -2.94
C HIS A 17 -17.83 8.15 -2.73
N PHE A 18 -18.07 9.42 -3.04
CA PHE A 18 -19.39 10.01 -3.15
C PHE A 18 -19.46 10.87 -4.41
N ALA A 19 -20.43 10.61 -5.28
CA ALA A 19 -20.53 11.24 -6.60
C ALA A 19 -20.48 12.78 -6.60
N GLN A 20 -20.83 13.44 -5.50
CA GLN A 20 -20.90 14.91 -5.38
C GLN A 20 -19.88 15.48 -4.38
N ARG A 21 -18.92 14.70 -3.94
CA ARG A 21 -17.89 15.13 -2.99
C ARG A 21 -16.50 14.84 -3.56
N PRO A 22 -15.47 15.60 -3.16
CA PRO A 22 -14.10 15.29 -3.56
C PRO A 22 -13.68 13.91 -3.10
N ASP A 23 -13.07 13.13 -3.97
CA ASP A 23 -12.38 11.89 -3.65
C ASP A 23 -10.98 12.14 -3.08
N ASN A 24 -10.31 11.07 -2.68
CA ASN A 24 -8.90 11.11 -2.23
C ASN A 24 -8.63 12.13 -1.12
N ARG A 25 -9.58 12.32 -0.22
CA ARG A 25 -9.48 13.31 0.87
C ARG A 25 -8.26 13.07 1.76
N GLY A 26 -7.88 11.79 2.00
CA GLY A 26 -6.66 11.44 2.72
C GLY A 26 -5.39 11.90 2.01
N ILE A 27 -5.32 11.81 0.68
CA ILE A 27 -4.19 12.34 -0.11
C ILE A 27 -4.19 13.87 -0.08
N ALA A 28 -5.36 14.50 -0.17
CA ALA A 28 -5.49 15.97 -0.05
C ALA A 28 -4.98 16.48 1.32
N ASP A 29 -5.26 15.75 2.40
CA ASP A 29 -4.75 16.07 3.74
C ASP A 29 -3.22 16.01 3.78
N GLN A 30 -2.60 15.00 3.16
CA GLN A 30 -1.14 14.86 3.08
C GLN A 30 -0.52 15.98 2.25
N ILE A 31 -1.12 16.37 1.14
CA ILE A 31 -0.67 17.52 0.34
C ILE A 31 -0.78 18.82 1.14
N ALA A 32 -1.87 19.00 1.90
CA ALA A 32 -2.03 20.15 2.79
C ALA A 32 -0.95 20.18 3.87
N ALA A 33 -0.61 19.03 4.45
CA ALA A 33 0.47 18.92 5.43
C ALA A 33 1.84 19.26 4.84
N LEU A 34 2.14 18.85 3.61
CA LEU A 34 3.38 19.25 2.92
C LEU A 34 3.44 20.76 2.69
N LYS A 35 2.34 21.38 2.30
CA LYS A 35 2.23 22.84 2.17
C LYS A 35 2.44 23.52 3.52
N TRP A 36 1.90 22.95 4.60
CA TRP A 36 2.12 23.46 5.95
C TRP A 36 3.59 23.38 6.36
N VAL A 37 4.27 22.27 6.07
CA VAL A 37 5.71 22.09 6.31
C VAL A 37 6.50 23.20 5.61
N GLN A 38 6.24 23.44 4.32
CA GLN A 38 6.91 24.49 3.55
C GLN A 38 6.77 25.88 4.20
N HIS A 39 5.60 26.19 4.74
CA HIS A 39 5.35 27.53 5.31
C HIS A 39 5.84 27.68 6.76
N ASN A 40 5.95 26.60 7.52
CA ASN A 40 6.06 26.70 8.98
C ASN A 40 7.31 26.02 9.55
N ILE A 41 7.94 25.07 8.85
CA ILE A 41 8.96 24.20 9.46
C ILE A 41 10.20 24.97 9.93
N ALA A 42 10.51 26.10 9.31
CA ALA A 42 11.61 26.99 9.74
C ALA A 42 11.43 27.50 11.17
N ASN A 43 10.18 27.73 11.62
CA ASN A 43 9.88 28.15 12.98
C ASN A 43 10.22 27.09 14.04
N PHE A 44 10.39 25.84 13.61
CA PHE A 44 10.76 24.71 14.44
C PHE A 44 12.23 24.31 14.29
N GLY A 45 13.01 25.08 13.51
CA GLY A 45 14.42 24.81 13.21
C GLY A 45 14.64 23.83 12.06
N GLY A 46 13.61 23.51 11.29
CA GLY A 46 13.70 22.73 10.06
C GLY A 46 14.03 23.58 8.84
N ASP A 47 14.43 22.93 7.77
CA ASP A 47 14.77 23.56 6.50
C ASP A 47 13.73 23.15 5.44
N PRO A 48 12.90 24.07 4.93
CA PRO A 48 11.88 23.75 3.93
C PRO A 48 12.49 23.31 2.59
N ASP A 49 13.74 23.67 2.29
CA ASP A 49 14.45 23.25 1.08
C ASP A 49 15.13 21.88 1.22
N ARG A 50 14.95 21.19 2.36
CA ARG A 50 15.53 19.88 2.66
C ARG A 50 14.52 18.90 3.21
N VAL A 51 13.34 18.84 2.62
CA VAL A 51 12.25 17.93 3.00
C VAL A 51 12.40 16.59 2.27
N THR A 52 12.46 15.51 3.03
CA THR A 52 12.36 14.13 2.52
C THR A 52 10.96 13.59 2.81
N LEU A 53 10.20 13.31 1.78
CA LEU A 53 8.90 12.65 1.91
C LEU A 53 9.10 11.14 1.94
N PHE A 54 8.58 10.47 2.98
CA PHE A 54 8.72 9.02 3.06
C PHE A 54 7.41 8.34 3.49
N GLY A 55 7.27 7.09 3.09
CA GLY A 55 6.13 6.27 3.47
C GLY A 55 6.37 4.78 3.25
N GLN A 56 5.64 3.98 4.02
CA GLN A 56 5.62 2.53 3.92
C GLN A 56 4.19 2.07 3.62
N SER A 57 4.03 1.01 2.81
CA SER A 57 2.71 0.44 2.48
C SER A 57 1.78 1.47 1.85
N ALA A 58 0.57 1.67 2.40
CA ALA A 58 -0.38 2.70 1.96
C ALA A 58 0.26 4.11 1.94
N GLY A 59 1.17 4.40 2.89
CA GLY A 59 1.96 5.62 2.89
C GLY A 59 2.92 5.70 1.70
N ALA A 60 3.53 4.60 1.30
CA ALA A 60 4.38 4.53 0.09
C ALA A 60 3.56 4.72 -1.19
N GLY A 61 2.38 4.11 -1.28
CA GLY A 61 1.42 4.36 -2.35
C GLY A 61 1.01 5.83 -2.44
N SER A 62 0.78 6.46 -1.27
CA SER A 62 0.49 7.90 -1.19
C SER A 62 1.66 8.75 -1.69
N VAL A 63 2.91 8.43 -1.30
CA VAL A 63 4.11 9.12 -1.79
C VAL A 63 4.20 9.03 -3.31
N ALA A 64 3.96 7.85 -3.89
CA ALA A 64 3.98 7.66 -5.34
C ALA A 64 2.87 8.46 -6.06
N ILE A 65 1.67 8.54 -5.48
CA ILE A 65 0.57 9.38 -5.99
C ILE A 65 0.96 10.86 -5.93
N ILE A 66 1.52 11.32 -4.82
CA ILE A 66 1.99 12.70 -4.63
C ILE A 66 3.10 13.03 -5.63
N LEU A 67 4.04 12.12 -5.87
CA LEU A 67 5.07 12.27 -6.93
C LEU A 67 4.47 12.42 -8.33
N GLY A 68 3.37 11.71 -8.61
CA GLY A 68 2.64 11.78 -9.86
C GLY A 68 1.79 13.05 -10.04
N ASN A 69 1.61 13.84 -8.99
CA ASN A 69 0.79 15.05 -9.03
C ASN A 69 1.64 16.32 -9.28
N PRO A 70 1.45 17.05 -10.38
CA PRO A 70 2.25 18.24 -10.70
C PRO A 70 2.10 19.39 -9.69
N GLU A 71 0.98 19.47 -8.97
CA GLU A 71 0.74 20.51 -7.97
C GLU A 71 1.63 20.40 -6.72
N THR A 72 2.32 19.27 -6.55
CA THR A 72 3.18 19.03 -5.41
C THR A 72 4.66 19.34 -5.67
N LYS A 73 4.96 19.85 -6.88
CA LYS A 73 6.31 20.26 -7.26
C LYS A 73 6.90 21.27 -6.26
N GLY A 74 8.10 20.96 -5.76
CA GLY A 74 8.82 21.84 -4.85
C GLY A 74 8.44 21.71 -3.38
N LEU A 75 7.41 20.90 -3.04
CA LEU A 75 7.03 20.69 -1.64
C LEU A 75 7.98 19.75 -0.88
N TYR A 76 8.83 19.01 -1.59
CA TYR A 76 9.84 18.11 -1.04
C TYR A 76 10.96 17.91 -2.07
N GLN A 77 12.14 17.52 -1.64
CA GLN A 77 13.34 17.42 -2.45
C GLN A 77 13.86 16.00 -2.62
N GLN A 78 13.36 15.05 -1.82
CA GLN A 78 13.70 13.63 -1.87
C GLN A 78 12.49 12.78 -1.49
N ALA A 79 12.46 11.52 -1.92
CA ALA A 79 11.42 10.58 -1.51
C ALA A 79 11.98 9.20 -1.18
N ILE A 80 11.35 8.53 -0.18
CA ILE A 80 11.60 7.13 0.18
C ILE A 80 10.26 6.39 0.13
N ILE A 81 10.20 5.30 -0.65
CA ILE A 81 8.98 4.56 -0.97
C ILE A 81 9.20 3.10 -0.60
N GLN A 82 8.66 2.68 0.55
CA GLN A 82 8.85 1.34 1.08
C GLN A 82 7.60 0.48 0.83
N SER A 83 7.76 -0.56 -0.01
CA SER A 83 6.68 -1.52 -0.30
C SER A 83 5.37 -0.88 -0.76
N PRO A 84 5.35 -0.13 -1.86
CA PRO A 84 4.18 0.61 -2.32
C PRO A 84 3.13 -0.31 -2.97
N PRO A 85 1.92 -0.45 -2.44
CA PRO A 85 0.80 -0.96 -3.22
C PRO A 85 0.29 0.16 -4.13
N MET A 86 0.22 -0.10 -5.44
CA MET A 86 -0.28 0.87 -6.42
C MET A 86 -1.72 0.55 -6.86
N GLN A 87 -2.52 0.08 -5.91
CA GLN A 87 -3.93 -0.23 -6.13
C GLN A 87 -4.78 1.05 -6.11
N TRP A 88 -5.80 1.05 -6.93
CA TRP A 88 -6.71 2.18 -7.10
C TRP A 88 -8.07 1.70 -7.65
N LEU A 89 -9.09 2.54 -7.56
CA LEU A 89 -10.43 2.27 -8.05
C LEU A 89 -10.79 3.20 -9.22
N SER A 90 -11.51 2.64 -10.20
CA SER A 90 -12.29 3.47 -11.10
C SER A 90 -13.47 4.11 -10.33
N PRO A 91 -14.02 5.25 -10.77
CA PRO A 91 -15.22 5.82 -10.17
C PRO A 91 -16.41 4.83 -10.15
N ALA A 92 -16.51 3.95 -11.15
CA ALA A 92 -17.54 2.92 -11.23
C ALA A 92 -17.37 1.86 -10.12
N ASP A 93 -16.13 1.37 -9.93
CA ASP A 93 -15.84 0.40 -8.87
C ASP A 93 -16.00 1.01 -7.48
N ALA A 94 -15.54 2.24 -7.30
CA ALA A 94 -15.71 2.99 -6.05
C ALA A 94 -17.20 3.21 -5.72
N THR A 95 -18.03 3.57 -6.72
CA THR A 95 -19.49 3.68 -6.57
C THR A 95 -20.11 2.35 -6.14
N ARG A 96 -19.65 1.25 -6.71
CA ARG A 96 -20.15 -0.09 -6.41
C ARG A 96 -19.84 -0.50 -4.95
N ILE A 97 -18.63 -0.21 -4.49
CA ILE A 97 -18.22 -0.44 -3.10
C ILE A 97 -19.03 0.45 -2.15
N THR A 98 -19.22 1.73 -2.47
CA THR A 98 -20.02 2.66 -1.67
C THR A 98 -21.47 2.18 -1.53
N ARG A 99 -22.07 1.67 -2.61
CA ARG A 99 -23.42 1.09 -2.55
C ARG A 99 -23.47 -0.13 -1.63
N GLN A 100 -22.55 -1.08 -1.79
CA GLN A 100 -22.50 -2.25 -0.90
C GLN A 100 -22.34 -1.86 0.57
N PHE A 101 -21.54 -0.82 0.84
CA PHE A 101 -21.36 -0.28 2.18
C PHE A 101 -22.67 0.29 2.73
N ALA A 102 -23.39 1.08 1.95
CA ALA A 102 -24.65 1.70 2.33
C ALA A 102 -25.78 0.65 2.48
N ASP A 103 -25.85 -0.31 1.57
CA ASP A 103 -26.85 -1.41 1.61
C ASP A 103 -26.69 -2.25 2.87
N ASN A 104 -25.47 -2.54 3.31
CA ASN A 104 -25.21 -3.26 4.56
C ASN A 104 -25.73 -2.55 5.81
N LEU A 105 -25.83 -1.23 5.78
CA LEU A 105 -26.31 -0.37 6.87
C LEU A 105 -27.77 0.07 6.68
N GLU A 106 -28.39 -0.31 5.57
CA GLU A 106 -29.76 0.08 5.19
C GLU A 106 -29.96 1.60 5.15
N ILE A 107 -28.93 2.34 4.64
CA ILE A 107 -28.93 3.79 4.51
C ILE A 107 -28.75 4.22 3.05
N PRO A 108 -29.11 5.45 2.69
CA PRO A 108 -28.71 6.03 1.41
C PRO A 108 -27.18 6.10 1.24
N ALA A 109 -26.70 5.89 0.01
CA ALA A 109 -25.28 6.02 -0.33
C ALA A 109 -24.87 7.49 -0.50
N ASP A 110 -25.11 8.30 0.52
CA ASP A 110 -24.76 9.72 0.55
C ASP A 110 -23.98 10.10 1.84
N PRO A 111 -23.17 11.18 1.80
CA PRO A 111 -22.31 11.55 2.91
C PRO A 111 -23.07 11.97 4.16
N GLU A 112 -24.29 12.55 4.03
CA GLU A 112 -25.10 13.00 5.15
C GLU A 112 -25.70 11.83 5.94
N ALA A 113 -26.05 10.74 5.26
CA ALA A 113 -26.52 9.51 5.89
C ALA A 113 -25.36 8.79 6.59
N VAL A 114 -24.23 8.65 5.92
CA VAL A 114 -23.03 7.99 6.48
C VAL A 114 -22.49 8.75 7.70
N ALA A 115 -22.49 10.08 7.69
CA ALA A 115 -22.03 10.90 8.81
C ALA A 115 -22.85 10.74 10.10
N LYS A 116 -24.04 10.17 10.03
CA LYS A 116 -24.89 9.89 11.21
C LYS A 116 -24.66 8.51 11.81
N VAL A 117 -23.90 7.66 11.13
CA VAL A 117 -23.60 6.31 11.63
C VAL A 117 -22.52 6.38 12.70
N PRO A 118 -22.67 5.69 13.84
CA PRO A 118 -21.63 5.59 14.86
C PRO A 118 -20.33 5.06 14.28
N VAL A 119 -19.18 5.57 14.75
CA VAL A 119 -17.85 5.21 14.21
C VAL A 119 -17.59 3.71 14.31
N ASP A 120 -18.00 3.07 15.41
CA ASP A 120 -17.81 1.63 15.60
C ASP A 120 -18.56 0.82 14.53
N ASP A 121 -19.79 1.23 14.19
CA ASP A 121 -20.58 0.58 13.14
C ASP A 121 -19.97 0.80 11.76
N LEU A 122 -19.41 2.00 11.49
CA LEU A 122 -18.65 2.25 10.26
C LEU A 122 -17.45 1.31 10.15
N VAL A 123 -16.67 1.16 11.23
CA VAL A 123 -15.50 0.27 11.25
C VAL A 123 -15.91 -1.19 11.02
N GLN A 124 -16.94 -1.68 11.71
CA GLN A 124 -17.44 -3.05 11.53
C GLN A 124 -17.93 -3.28 10.09
N ASN A 125 -18.60 -2.29 9.51
CA ASN A 125 -19.09 -2.41 8.15
C ASN A 125 -17.95 -2.36 7.10
N VAL A 126 -16.87 -1.62 7.34
CA VAL A 126 -15.66 -1.68 6.50
C VAL A 126 -15.12 -3.11 6.44
N LEU A 127 -15.02 -3.78 7.60
CA LEU A 127 -14.56 -5.17 7.67
C LEU A 127 -15.52 -6.12 6.93
N LYS A 128 -16.84 -5.94 7.14
CA LYS A 128 -17.86 -6.74 6.46
C LYS A 128 -17.80 -6.60 4.94
N VAL A 129 -17.68 -5.38 4.42
CA VAL A 129 -17.52 -5.13 2.98
C VAL A 129 -16.21 -5.73 2.48
N GLY A 130 -15.12 -5.62 3.23
CA GLY A 130 -13.84 -6.25 2.90
C GLY A 130 -13.96 -7.77 2.73
N GLU A 131 -14.71 -8.45 3.60
CA GLU A 131 -14.98 -9.88 3.45
C GLU A 131 -15.86 -10.19 2.22
N GLN A 132 -16.87 -9.37 1.96
CA GLN A 132 -17.75 -9.55 0.78
C GLN A 132 -16.97 -9.37 -0.54
N ILE A 133 -16.03 -8.43 -0.60
CA ILE A 133 -15.21 -8.18 -1.80
C ILE A 133 -14.32 -9.38 -2.14
N LYS A 134 -13.98 -10.26 -1.21
CA LYS A 134 -13.18 -11.46 -1.47
C LYS A 134 -13.85 -12.46 -2.42
N ASP A 135 -15.15 -12.37 -2.63
CA ASP A 135 -15.85 -13.19 -3.62
C ASP A 135 -15.51 -12.77 -5.05
N ALA A 136 -14.51 -13.42 -5.64
CA ALA A 136 -14.06 -13.14 -7.00
C ALA A 136 -15.15 -13.33 -8.06
N THR A 137 -16.15 -14.18 -7.81
CA THR A 137 -17.27 -14.39 -8.76
C THR A 137 -18.13 -13.15 -8.90
N GLN A 138 -18.27 -12.39 -7.82
CA GLN A 138 -19.01 -11.15 -7.78
C GLN A 138 -18.11 -9.94 -8.08
N TRP A 139 -16.88 -9.90 -7.55
CA TRP A 139 -16.04 -8.70 -7.52
C TRP A 139 -14.87 -8.73 -8.50
N GLY A 140 -14.58 -9.88 -9.13
CA GLY A 140 -13.48 -10.00 -10.08
C GLY A 140 -12.15 -9.55 -9.46
N ARG A 141 -11.39 -8.75 -10.20
CA ARG A 141 -10.07 -8.27 -9.75
C ARG A 141 -10.07 -7.44 -8.45
N LEU A 142 -11.21 -6.88 -8.06
CA LEU A 142 -11.32 -6.16 -6.78
C LEU A 142 -11.10 -7.10 -5.59
N SER A 143 -11.41 -8.39 -5.74
CA SER A 143 -11.17 -9.41 -4.71
C SER A 143 -9.70 -9.58 -4.33
N LEU A 144 -8.77 -9.18 -5.20
CA LEU A 144 -7.34 -9.22 -4.95
C LEU A 144 -6.82 -7.98 -4.19
N GLY A 145 -7.67 -6.96 -3.98
CA GLY A 145 -7.27 -5.68 -3.43
C GLY A 145 -6.90 -5.69 -1.95
N GLY A 146 -7.44 -6.60 -1.17
CA GLY A 146 -7.17 -6.72 0.27
C GLY A 146 -7.63 -5.54 1.13
N THR A 147 -8.16 -4.47 0.53
CA THR A 147 -8.59 -3.23 1.21
C THR A 147 -9.90 -2.72 0.60
N THR A 148 -10.85 -2.34 1.46
CA THR A 148 -12.18 -1.90 1.03
C THR A 148 -12.16 -0.57 0.29
N PHE A 149 -11.46 0.43 0.82
CA PHE A 149 -11.36 1.76 0.25
C PHE A 149 -9.94 2.04 -0.24
N LEU A 150 -9.81 2.38 -1.51
CA LEU A 150 -8.57 2.69 -2.19
C LEU A 150 -8.66 4.10 -2.83
N PRO A 151 -7.53 4.71 -3.20
CA PRO A 151 -7.54 5.92 -3.99
C PRO A 151 -8.36 5.76 -5.29
N VAL A 152 -9.08 6.81 -5.67
CA VAL A 152 -9.97 6.81 -6.84
C VAL A 152 -9.38 7.66 -7.95
N ALA A 153 -9.46 7.21 -9.20
CA ALA A 153 -9.12 8.04 -10.36
C ALA A 153 -10.22 9.12 -10.53
N ASP A 154 -10.02 10.27 -9.87
CA ASP A 154 -11.01 11.35 -9.69
C ASP A 154 -10.86 12.51 -10.69
N SER A 155 -9.94 12.38 -11.65
CA SER A 155 -9.59 13.41 -12.64
C SER A 155 -9.02 14.70 -12.04
N LYS A 156 -8.61 14.68 -10.76
CA LYS A 156 -8.01 15.81 -10.02
C LYS A 156 -6.68 15.43 -9.41
N ILE A 157 -6.70 14.69 -8.30
CA ILE A 157 -5.48 14.20 -7.63
C ILE A 157 -4.89 13.04 -8.41
N ILE A 158 -5.74 12.13 -8.90
CA ILE A 158 -5.37 11.01 -9.76
C ILE A 158 -6.15 11.16 -11.08
N VAL A 159 -5.45 11.58 -12.12
CA VAL A 159 -6.11 11.93 -13.39
C VAL A 159 -6.47 10.68 -14.19
N ARG A 160 -5.60 9.67 -14.21
CA ARG A 160 -5.77 8.42 -14.99
C ARG A 160 -5.67 7.19 -14.08
N SER A 161 -4.46 6.88 -13.67
CA SER A 161 -4.11 5.90 -12.66
C SER A 161 -2.81 6.35 -11.99
N PRO A 162 -2.55 5.95 -10.74
CA PRO A 162 -1.35 6.41 -10.03
C PRO A 162 -0.05 6.19 -10.82
N MET A 163 0.09 5.02 -11.45
CA MET A 163 1.29 4.67 -12.22
C MET A 163 1.39 5.47 -13.52
N ASN A 164 0.27 5.68 -14.23
CA ASN A 164 0.26 6.48 -15.45
C ASN A 164 0.52 7.95 -15.15
N ASP A 165 -0.06 8.49 -14.09
CA ASP A 165 0.18 9.88 -13.69
C ASP A 165 1.64 10.08 -13.31
N LEU A 166 2.24 9.14 -12.56
CA LEU A 166 3.66 9.16 -12.27
C LEU A 166 4.51 9.10 -13.56
N ALA A 167 4.16 8.23 -14.51
CA ALA A 167 4.91 8.09 -15.76
C ALA A 167 4.81 9.34 -16.66
N MET A 168 3.69 10.04 -16.64
CA MET A 168 3.46 11.21 -17.50
C MET A 168 3.84 12.55 -16.87
N ASN A 169 3.94 12.62 -15.52
CA ASN A 169 4.35 13.83 -14.84
C ASN A 169 5.88 13.89 -14.71
N ASP A 170 6.50 14.78 -15.45
CA ASP A 170 7.94 15.03 -15.43
C ASP A 170 8.35 16.22 -14.53
N SER A 171 7.43 16.77 -13.75
CA SER A 171 7.69 17.95 -12.93
C SER A 171 8.50 17.66 -11.66
N ASN A 172 8.38 16.45 -11.10
CA ASN A 172 9.07 16.00 -9.90
C ASN A 172 10.32 15.19 -10.24
N ARG A 173 11.43 15.89 -10.53
CA ARG A 173 12.74 15.28 -10.81
C ARG A 173 13.61 15.29 -9.55
N ILE A 174 13.30 14.40 -8.63
CA ILE A 174 13.97 14.30 -7.33
C ILE A 174 14.60 12.92 -7.13
N PRO A 175 15.65 12.80 -6.31
CA PRO A 175 16.20 11.51 -5.91
C PRO A 175 15.17 10.65 -5.17
N VAL A 176 15.13 9.35 -5.49
CA VAL A 176 14.17 8.41 -4.90
C VAL A 176 14.88 7.13 -4.45
N ILE A 177 14.58 6.70 -3.23
CA ILE A 177 14.84 5.34 -2.78
C ILE A 177 13.50 4.60 -2.81
N VAL A 178 13.43 3.46 -3.48
CA VAL A 178 12.23 2.64 -3.55
C VAL A 178 12.59 1.16 -3.43
N GLY A 179 11.76 0.37 -2.81
CA GLY A 179 12.02 -1.06 -2.70
C GLY A 179 10.89 -1.83 -2.06
N SER A 180 11.17 -3.11 -1.82
CA SER A 180 10.23 -4.06 -1.23
C SER A 180 10.95 -5.12 -0.41
N THR A 181 10.20 -5.83 0.41
CA THR A 181 10.68 -7.03 1.08
C THR A 181 10.51 -8.27 0.17
N ASP A 182 11.16 -9.39 0.53
CA ASP A 182 11.16 -10.61 -0.29
C ASP A 182 9.80 -11.32 -0.32
N SER A 183 9.11 -11.37 0.80
CA SER A 183 7.94 -12.23 1.00
C SER A 183 6.74 -11.43 1.56
N GLU A 184 6.51 -10.24 1.03
CA GLU A 184 5.55 -9.23 1.48
C GLU A 184 4.21 -9.80 1.97
N TYR A 185 3.56 -10.59 1.12
CA TYR A 185 2.16 -11.01 1.34
C TYR A 185 1.99 -12.03 2.46
N ARG A 186 3.09 -12.62 2.96
CA ARG A 186 3.04 -13.56 4.10
C ARG A 186 2.46 -12.92 5.36
N LEU A 187 2.67 -11.62 5.60
CA LEU A 187 2.07 -10.92 6.73
C LEU A 187 0.54 -11.11 6.77
N TYR A 188 -0.12 -11.02 5.63
CA TYR A 188 -1.58 -11.10 5.52
C TYR A 188 -2.12 -12.53 5.66
N LEU A 189 -1.25 -13.53 5.55
CA LEU A 189 -1.59 -14.95 5.64
C LEU A 189 -1.21 -15.58 6.99
N MET A 190 -0.57 -14.82 7.91
CA MET A 190 -0.23 -15.32 9.25
C MET A 190 -1.43 -15.40 10.19
N PRO A 191 -2.33 -14.37 10.26
CA PRO A 191 -3.52 -14.47 11.10
C PRO A 191 -4.39 -15.69 10.72
N GLY A 192 -4.81 -16.47 11.70
CA GLY A 192 -5.66 -17.65 11.47
C GLY A 192 -5.00 -18.78 10.67
N SER A 193 -3.66 -18.74 10.47
CA SER A 193 -2.91 -19.72 9.68
C SER A 193 -3.42 -19.87 8.24
N GLU A 194 -3.81 -18.74 7.61
CA GLU A 194 -4.36 -18.74 6.24
C GLU A 194 -3.38 -19.31 5.21
N LEU A 195 -2.06 -19.13 5.42
CA LEU A 195 -1.04 -19.70 4.53
C LEU A 195 -1.22 -21.21 4.30
N GLN A 196 -1.54 -21.95 5.36
CA GLN A 196 -1.72 -23.41 5.32
C GLN A 196 -3.10 -23.82 4.77
N LYS A 197 -4.06 -22.90 4.71
CA LYS A 197 -5.42 -23.16 4.21
C LYS A 197 -5.53 -22.93 2.70
N ILE A 198 -4.58 -22.22 2.08
CA ILE A 198 -4.57 -22.00 0.63
C ILE A 198 -4.46 -23.34 -0.08
N THR A 199 -5.36 -23.56 -1.02
CA THR A 199 -5.47 -24.77 -1.83
C THR A 199 -5.00 -24.51 -3.27
N ASP A 200 -4.83 -25.59 -4.05
CA ASP A 200 -4.59 -25.50 -5.49
C ASP A 200 -5.72 -24.77 -6.22
N LYS A 201 -6.95 -24.85 -5.72
CA LYS A 201 -8.09 -24.12 -6.28
C LYS A 201 -7.91 -22.61 -6.13
N ASP A 202 -7.48 -22.15 -4.93
CA ASP A 202 -7.25 -20.73 -4.66
C ASP A 202 -6.07 -20.21 -5.49
N LEU A 203 -5.02 -21.00 -5.61
CA LEU A 203 -3.88 -20.69 -6.45
C LEU A 203 -4.28 -20.55 -7.92
N ARG A 204 -5.10 -21.48 -8.47
CA ARG A 204 -5.61 -21.37 -9.83
C ARG A 204 -6.50 -20.14 -10.03
N ALA A 205 -7.32 -19.80 -9.03
CA ALA A 205 -8.19 -18.64 -9.09
C ALA A 205 -7.35 -17.35 -9.25
N VAL A 206 -6.32 -17.16 -8.46
CA VAL A 206 -5.45 -15.96 -8.55
C VAL A 206 -4.69 -15.91 -9.88
N ILE A 207 -4.19 -17.06 -10.37
CA ILE A 207 -3.51 -17.15 -11.67
C ILE A 207 -4.43 -16.70 -12.80
N ASN A 208 -5.69 -17.19 -12.80
CA ASN A 208 -6.67 -16.83 -13.81
C ASN A 208 -7.05 -15.35 -13.73
N GLU A 209 -7.30 -14.84 -12.51
CA GLU A 209 -7.69 -13.44 -12.28
C GLU A 209 -6.58 -12.47 -12.71
N LEU A 210 -5.33 -12.82 -12.45
CA LEU A 210 -4.17 -12.05 -12.90
C LEU A 210 -3.79 -12.31 -14.37
N SER A 211 -4.43 -13.29 -15.02
CA SER A 211 -4.09 -13.71 -16.40
C SER A 211 -2.60 -14.03 -16.55
N LEU A 212 -2.00 -14.72 -15.57
CA LEU A 212 -0.59 -15.03 -15.58
C LEU A 212 -0.24 -15.99 -16.72
N PRO A 213 0.79 -15.68 -17.55
CA PRO A 213 1.28 -16.60 -18.57
C PRO A 213 1.78 -17.91 -17.95
N THR A 214 1.60 -19.03 -18.66
CA THR A 214 2.04 -20.36 -18.18
C THR A 214 3.51 -20.39 -17.77
N GLY A 215 4.39 -19.71 -18.52
CA GLY A 215 5.82 -19.63 -18.18
C GLY A 215 6.11 -18.87 -16.88
N ALA A 216 5.35 -17.81 -16.58
CA ALA A 216 5.46 -17.08 -15.32
C ALA A 216 5.04 -17.96 -14.13
N PHE A 217 3.95 -18.68 -14.25
CA PHE A 217 3.49 -19.60 -13.21
C PHE A 217 4.51 -20.72 -12.93
N GLN A 218 5.07 -21.32 -13.98
CA GLN A 218 6.12 -22.33 -13.82
C GLN A 218 7.38 -21.78 -13.13
N ALA A 219 7.72 -20.50 -13.40
CA ALA A 219 8.83 -19.83 -12.73
C ALA A 219 8.54 -19.65 -11.21
N TYR A 220 7.32 -19.31 -10.84
CA TYR A 220 6.92 -19.22 -9.42
C TYR A 220 7.04 -20.58 -8.72
N ILE A 221 6.52 -21.66 -9.32
CA ILE A 221 6.66 -23.01 -8.75
C ILE A 221 8.13 -23.37 -8.56
N LYS A 222 8.97 -23.17 -9.58
CA LYS A 222 10.39 -23.53 -9.55
C LYS A 222 11.18 -22.77 -8.50
N ASN A 223 10.83 -21.50 -8.24
CA ASN A 223 11.55 -20.60 -7.35
C ASN A 223 10.89 -20.43 -5.97
N SER A 224 9.76 -21.07 -5.72
CA SER A 224 9.11 -21.00 -4.40
C SER A 224 9.94 -21.73 -3.34
N ILE A 225 9.80 -21.31 -2.09
CA ILE A 225 10.50 -21.88 -0.93
C ILE A 225 10.09 -23.35 -0.74
N SER A 226 8.83 -23.67 -1.07
CA SER A 226 8.28 -25.02 -1.10
C SER A 226 7.31 -25.13 -2.26
N ALA A 227 7.75 -25.76 -3.34
CA ALA A 227 6.91 -25.98 -4.53
C ALA A 227 5.67 -26.84 -4.23
N GLU A 228 5.71 -27.60 -3.13
CA GLU A 228 4.64 -28.51 -2.72
C GLU A 228 3.54 -27.80 -1.90
N ASN A 229 3.78 -26.56 -1.42
CA ASN A 229 2.81 -25.80 -0.65
C ASN A 229 2.16 -24.71 -1.52
N PRO A 230 0.89 -24.85 -1.90
CA PRO A 230 0.19 -23.83 -2.70
C PRO A 230 0.19 -22.45 -2.06
N GLY A 231 0.16 -22.35 -0.72
CA GLY A 231 0.19 -21.09 0.01
C GLY A 231 1.50 -20.31 -0.17
N ASP A 232 2.64 -20.99 -0.27
CA ASP A 232 3.92 -20.33 -0.52
C ASP A 232 3.97 -19.72 -1.93
N VAL A 233 3.49 -20.45 -2.93
CA VAL A 233 3.40 -19.95 -4.31
C VAL A 233 2.42 -18.79 -4.41
N TYR A 234 1.26 -18.92 -3.77
CA TYR A 234 0.26 -17.85 -3.69
C TYR A 234 0.84 -16.58 -3.05
N ALA A 235 1.49 -16.72 -1.89
CA ALA A 235 2.11 -15.60 -1.19
C ALA A 235 3.16 -14.89 -2.06
N GLN A 236 3.95 -15.64 -2.83
CA GLN A 236 4.96 -15.08 -3.73
C GLN A 236 4.32 -14.30 -4.89
N ILE A 237 3.31 -14.88 -5.54
CA ILE A 237 2.55 -14.22 -6.62
C ILE A 237 1.95 -12.91 -6.11
N MET A 238 1.29 -12.96 -4.96
CA MET A 238 0.65 -11.78 -4.37
C MET A 238 1.65 -10.73 -3.88
N SER A 239 2.83 -11.15 -3.40
CA SER A 239 3.93 -10.23 -3.05
C SER A 239 4.42 -9.45 -4.27
N ASP A 240 4.59 -10.14 -5.39
CA ASP A 240 5.02 -9.51 -6.63
C ASP A 240 3.93 -8.58 -7.18
N TYR A 241 2.70 -9.07 -7.26
CA TYR A 241 1.57 -8.31 -7.80
C TYR A 241 1.31 -7.03 -7.01
N THR A 242 1.27 -7.15 -5.67
CA THR A 242 0.84 -6.04 -4.82
C THR A 242 1.96 -5.03 -4.55
N PHE A 243 3.21 -5.48 -4.40
CA PHE A 243 4.28 -4.64 -3.87
C PHE A 243 5.54 -4.58 -4.74
N ARG A 244 6.15 -5.74 -5.08
CA ARG A 244 7.46 -5.74 -5.75
C ARG A 244 7.40 -5.18 -7.16
N MET A 245 6.44 -5.61 -7.98
CA MET A 245 6.31 -5.10 -9.35
C MET A 245 5.94 -3.62 -9.38
N PRO A 246 5.00 -3.12 -8.56
CA PRO A 246 4.81 -1.68 -8.40
C PRO A 246 6.08 -0.93 -8.02
N ALA A 247 6.84 -1.40 -7.01
CA ALA A 247 8.09 -0.76 -6.60
C ALA A 247 9.11 -0.72 -7.76
N LEU A 248 9.26 -1.82 -8.50
CA LEU A 248 10.15 -1.91 -9.65
C LEU A 248 9.74 -0.94 -10.78
N HIS A 249 8.44 -0.85 -11.08
CA HIS A 249 7.94 0.08 -12.09
C HIS A 249 8.17 1.55 -11.70
N ILE A 250 7.96 1.90 -10.41
CA ILE A 250 8.30 3.23 -9.91
C ILE A 250 9.79 3.51 -10.10
N ALA A 251 10.67 2.55 -9.72
CA ALA A 251 12.10 2.68 -9.91
C ALA A 251 12.47 2.91 -11.38
N GLN A 252 11.89 2.15 -12.30
CA GLN A 252 12.11 2.29 -13.74
C GLN A 252 11.71 3.68 -14.22
N ILE A 253 10.51 4.15 -13.88
CA ILE A 253 10.03 5.48 -14.27
C ILE A 253 10.95 6.58 -13.74
N MET A 254 11.29 6.54 -12.46
CA MET A 254 12.08 7.58 -11.80
C MET A 254 13.56 7.57 -12.25
N SER A 255 14.13 6.41 -12.56
CA SER A 255 15.52 6.29 -13.02
C SER A 255 15.80 7.03 -14.33
N HIS A 256 14.80 7.24 -15.17
CA HIS A 256 14.91 8.06 -16.38
C HIS A 256 14.94 9.57 -16.11
N ARG A 257 14.68 9.99 -14.87
CA ARG A 257 14.52 11.40 -14.50
C ARG A 257 15.60 11.90 -13.55
N GLN A 258 15.96 11.08 -12.55
CA GLN A 258 16.90 11.43 -11.49
C GLN A 258 17.50 10.16 -10.88
N ASN A 259 18.54 10.33 -10.03
CA ASN A 259 19.14 9.23 -9.31
C ASN A 259 18.07 8.47 -8.53
N THR A 260 18.00 7.17 -8.77
CA THR A 260 17.01 6.28 -8.17
C THR A 260 17.74 5.03 -7.70
N TRP A 261 17.50 4.66 -6.45
CA TRP A 261 18.03 3.45 -5.83
C TRP A 261 16.90 2.49 -5.54
N PHE A 262 17.11 1.22 -5.93
CA PHE A 262 16.17 0.14 -5.62
C PHE A 262 16.78 -0.77 -4.56
N TYR A 263 16.05 -1.03 -3.46
CA TYR A 263 16.45 -2.01 -2.46
C TYR A 263 15.53 -3.22 -2.48
N HIS A 264 16.09 -4.37 -2.06
CA HIS A 264 15.36 -5.60 -1.82
C HIS A 264 15.74 -6.13 -0.44
N PHE A 265 14.79 -6.12 0.50
CA PHE A 265 15.02 -6.56 1.86
C PHE A 265 14.70 -8.04 1.99
N SER A 266 15.73 -8.86 2.26
CA SER A 266 15.64 -10.33 2.22
C SER A 266 15.92 -11.01 3.57
N TRP A 267 16.15 -10.25 4.66
CA TRP A 267 16.33 -10.85 5.97
C TRP A 267 15.04 -11.50 6.45
N ARG A 268 15.16 -12.78 6.86
CA ARG A 268 14.01 -13.62 7.22
C ARG A 268 13.78 -13.59 8.71
N SER A 269 12.65 -13.08 9.12
CA SER A 269 12.20 -13.08 10.51
C SER A 269 11.96 -14.51 11.01
N PRO A 270 12.38 -14.84 12.24
CA PRO A 270 12.03 -16.11 12.91
C PRO A 270 10.61 -16.09 13.48
N ALA A 271 9.89 -14.99 13.45
CA ALA A 271 8.53 -14.90 13.96
C ALA A 271 7.60 -15.94 13.29
N TYR A 272 6.58 -16.37 14.01
CA TYR A 272 5.66 -17.43 13.58
C TYR A 272 6.39 -18.73 13.20
N ASN A 273 7.40 -19.13 13.98
CA ASN A 273 8.24 -20.29 13.71
C ASN A 273 8.95 -20.23 12.33
N GLY A 274 9.35 -19.02 11.90
CA GLY A 274 10.01 -18.77 10.62
C GLY A 274 9.07 -18.69 9.42
N LEU A 275 7.77 -18.86 9.61
CA LEU A 275 6.78 -18.77 8.52
C LEU A 275 6.61 -17.34 8.00
N LEU A 276 6.86 -16.33 8.84
CA LEU A 276 6.74 -14.92 8.41
C LEU A 276 7.76 -14.58 7.31
N GLY A 277 9.00 -15.00 7.46
CA GLY A 277 10.06 -14.69 6.51
C GLY A 277 10.35 -13.18 6.42
N ALA A 278 10.80 -12.69 5.28
CA ALA A 278 10.97 -11.27 5.00
C ALA A 278 9.63 -10.66 4.53
N ALA A 279 8.64 -10.63 5.43
CA ALA A 279 7.29 -10.19 5.12
C ALA A 279 7.16 -8.67 5.12
N HIS A 280 5.99 -8.19 4.72
CA HIS A 280 5.62 -6.77 4.76
C HIS A 280 5.88 -6.16 6.14
N PHE A 281 6.43 -4.95 6.18
CA PHE A 281 6.75 -4.21 7.40
C PHE A 281 7.99 -4.70 8.18
N VAL A 282 8.56 -5.87 7.88
CA VAL A 282 9.72 -6.42 8.63
C VAL A 282 10.96 -5.51 8.55
N ASP A 283 11.12 -4.75 7.47
CA ASP A 283 12.21 -3.78 7.26
C ASP A 283 12.07 -2.51 8.12
N VAL A 284 10.86 -2.16 8.53
CA VAL A 284 10.58 -0.88 9.24
C VAL A 284 11.30 -0.78 10.59
N PRO A 285 11.27 -1.77 11.49
CA PRO A 285 12.03 -1.71 12.74
C PRO A 285 13.53 -1.53 12.54
N PHE A 286 14.11 -2.06 11.46
CA PHE A 286 15.51 -1.86 11.09
C PHE A 286 15.76 -0.43 10.60
N THR A 287 14.89 0.08 9.74
CA THR A 287 14.99 1.44 9.18
C THR A 287 14.98 2.52 10.28
N PHE A 288 14.18 2.32 11.32
CA PHE A 288 14.01 3.30 12.40
C PHE A 288 14.80 2.97 13.68
N GLY A 289 15.62 1.92 13.71
CA GLY A 289 16.38 1.52 14.91
C GLY A 289 15.48 1.14 16.08
N THR A 290 14.28 0.61 15.83
CA THR A 290 13.26 0.29 16.86
C THR A 290 13.17 -1.18 17.20
N LEU A 291 14.21 -1.95 16.90
CA LEU A 291 14.27 -3.42 17.11
C LEU A 291 14.01 -3.85 18.55
N HIS A 292 14.36 -2.99 19.52
CA HIS A 292 14.19 -3.23 20.95
C HIS A 292 12.77 -2.98 21.47
N ARG A 293 11.86 -2.51 20.62
CA ARG A 293 10.47 -2.26 20.99
C ARG A 293 9.68 -3.57 21.04
N LYS A 294 8.85 -3.73 22.06
CA LYS A 294 8.00 -4.92 22.22
C LYS A 294 7.09 -5.15 21.00
N GLU A 295 6.60 -4.09 20.44
CA GLU A 295 5.73 -4.13 19.25
C GLU A 295 6.46 -4.69 18.02
N ALA A 296 7.79 -4.52 17.95
CA ALA A 296 8.61 -5.04 16.86
C ALA A 296 8.77 -6.57 16.91
N GLU A 297 8.67 -7.20 18.09
CA GLU A 297 8.87 -8.65 18.24
C GLU A 297 7.94 -9.49 17.37
N ASN A 298 6.71 -9.01 17.11
CA ASN A 298 5.77 -9.70 16.24
C ASN A 298 6.24 -9.76 14.77
N PHE A 299 7.15 -8.86 14.39
CA PHE A 299 7.68 -8.75 13.02
C PHE A 299 9.10 -9.29 12.92
N VAL A 300 9.96 -8.98 13.88
CA VAL A 300 11.39 -9.31 13.80
C VAL A 300 11.79 -10.47 14.74
N GLY A 301 10.86 -10.97 15.56
CA GLY A 301 11.18 -12.02 16.55
C GLY A 301 12.07 -11.51 17.66
N ILE A 302 12.63 -12.47 18.41
CA ILE A 302 13.52 -12.20 19.54
C ILE A 302 14.97 -12.11 19.03
N ASN A 303 15.71 -11.09 19.48
CA ASN A 303 17.12 -10.84 19.14
C ASN A 303 17.39 -10.70 17.63
N PRO A 304 16.73 -9.78 16.92
CA PRO A 304 17.09 -9.49 15.53
C PRO A 304 18.50 -8.92 15.42
N PRO A 305 19.19 -9.09 14.26
CA PRO A 305 20.57 -8.62 14.10
C PRO A 305 20.64 -7.09 14.06
N GLN A 306 21.17 -6.47 15.12
CA GLN A 306 21.34 -5.02 15.23
C GLN A 306 22.16 -4.46 14.06
N SER A 307 23.17 -5.20 13.57
CA SER A 307 24.03 -4.79 12.45
C SER A 307 23.34 -4.53 11.11
N LEU A 308 22.07 -4.90 10.96
CA LEU A 308 21.27 -4.52 9.80
C LEU A 308 20.58 -3.17 9.97
N SER A 309 20.54 -2.63 11.20
CA SER A 309 19.95 -1.34 11.50
C SER A 309 21.02 -0.23 11.55
N ASP A 310 22.27 -0.61 11.84
CA ASP A 310 23.42 0.31 11.95
C ASP A 310 23.95 0.73 10.57
#